data_873810426247e024c34c68a2c8bab0dd
#
_entry.id   873810426247e024c34c68a2c8bab0dd
#
_cell.length_a   1.000
_cell.length_b   1.000
_cell.length_c   1.000
_cell.angle_alpha   90.00
_cell.angle_beta   90.00
_cell.angle_gamma   90.00
#
_symmetry.space_group_name_H-M   'P 1'
#
loop_
_entity.id
_entity.type
_entity.pdbx_description
1 polymer ?
#
loop_
_entity_poly.entity_id
_entity_poly.type
_entity_poly.pdbx_seq_one_letter_code
_entity_poly.pdbx_strand_id
1 'polypeptide(L)'
;MSDTRLWHFLEEHPKQNAPWCEWQDAFGGWDSFSGFERKFLQLTNQRASAVNCRTDCGLGCPRKVVEHAADDIAAVCPEQEEKPYSLNKRDVLVYTLNRSSFHKSICTGLGITRNENSLDGIPGVFRLGDYTPTAGFNFPVYLTFKNDPDEFLESVRNISLLGQDPYALIIPTRKQLTPRAEDLLSRSGSICIVLSEDFSIQANGSLKALRPATDVFATFQADVPEPDSGGMVHFDTPAGINWSGITIKFIDGHTVSIRTTKSHGQYNYTQMGMASAKNSRPTVQWELLRLFADSHGQIDWSNRAANHKLQKRKNLLARHLRRFFRIEGDPIVSQGNGWQTQFRIQSDR
;
A
#
# COMPACT_ATOMS: atom_id res chain seq x y z
N MET A 1 -24.64 8.52 -7.96
CA MET A 1 -25.02 7.12 -7.72
C MET A 1 -23.73 6.34 -7.61
N SER A 2 -23.48 5.68 -6.48
CA SER A 2 -22.25 4.90 -6.28
C SER A 2 -22.30 3.69 -7.22
N ASP A 3 -21.23 3.47 -7.96
CA ASP A 3 -21.13 2.43 -8.98
C ASP A 3 -20.90 1.06 -8.31
N THR A 4 -21.88 0.64 -7.50
CA THR A 4 -21.84 -0.60 -6.72
C THR A 4 -21.65 -1.85 -7.61
N ARG A 5 -22.08 -1.77 -8.88
CA ARG A 5 -22.03 -2.89 -9.83
C ARG A 5 -20.60 -3.34 -10.13
N LEU A 6 -19.65 -2.41 -10.35
CA LEU A 6 -18.26 -2.80 -10.61
C LEU A 6 -17.65 -3.53 -9.42
N TRP A 7 -17.95 -3.09 -8.19
CA TRP A 7 -17.38 -3.70 -7.00
C TRP A 7 -17.91 -5.13 -6.80
N HIS A 8 -19.21 -5.35 -7.05
CA HIS A 8 -19.78 -6.71 -7.08
C HIS A 8 -19.16 -7.55 -8.19
N PHE A 9 -18.99 -6.98 -9.39
CA PHE A 9 -18.37 -7.68 -10.50
C PHE A 9 -16.93 -8.12 -10.18
N LEU A 10 -16.12 -7.26 -9.55
CA LEU A 10 -14.76 -7.59 -9.13
C LEU A 10 -14.73 -8.70 -8.07
N GLU A 11 -15.73 -8.74 -7.19
CA GLU A 11 -15.87 -9.79 -6.18
C GLU A 11 -16.29 -11.11 -6.82
N GLU A 12 -17.22 -11.10 -7.77
CA GLU A 12 -17.68 -12.29 -8.51
C GLU A 12 -16.60 -12.87 -9.44
N HIS A 13 -15.60 -12.06 -9.82
CA HIS A 13 -14.49 -12.46 -10.68
C HIS A 13 -13.15 -12.39 -9.93
N PRO A 14 -12.81 -13.34 -9.04
CA PRO A 14 -11.60 -13.27 -8.21
C PRO A 14 -10.28 -13.22 -9.01
N LYS A 15 -10.30 -13.73 -10.26
CA LYS A 15 -9.16 -13.63 -11.19
C LYS A 15 -9.07 -12.28 -11.88
N GLN A 16 -10.11 -11.44 -11.76
CA GLN A 16 -10.29 -10.12 -12.40
C GLN A 16 -10.06 -10.16 -13.91
N ASN A 17 -10.50 -11.23 -14.58
CA ASN A 17 -10.52 -11.35 -16.02
C ASN A 17 -11.92 -11.69 -16.51
N ALA A 18 -12.37 -11.03 -17.57
CA ALA A 18 -13.69 -11.23 -18.15
C ALA A 18 -13.72 -10.73 -19.61
N PRO A 19 -14.74 -11.14 -20.40
CA PRO A 19 -15.01 -10.56 -21.71
C PRO A 19 -15.28 -9.06 -21.62
N TRP A 20 -14.90 -8.32 -22.65
CA TRP A 20 -15.08 -6.87 -22.70
C TRP A 20 -16.53 -6.43 -22.47
N CYS A 21 -17.51 -7.17 -23.02
CA CYS A 21 -18.93 -6.86 -22.83
C CYS A 21 -19.36 -6.94 -21.36
N GLU A 22 -18.81 -7.88 -20.59
CA GLU A 22 -19.13 -8.01 -19.15
C GLU A 22 -18.53 -6.89 -18.32
N TRP A 23 -17.28 -6.47 -18.64
CA TRP A 23 -16.70 -5.27 -18.06
C TRP A 23 -17.55 -4.03 -18.33
N GLN A 24 -18.04 -3.88 -19.56
CA GLN A 24 -18.94 -2.79 -19.94
C GLN A 24 -20.27 -2.83 -19.18
N ASP A 25 -20.89 -4.01 -19.09
CA ASP A 25 -22.17 -4.20 -18.39
C ASP A 25 -22.03 -3.89 -16.89
N ALA A 26 -20.86 -4.20 -16.27
CA ALA A 26 -20.53 -3.85 -14.88
C ALA A 26 -20.53 -2.34 -14.61
N PHE A 27 -20.32 -1.51 -15.64
CA PHE A 27 -20.36 -0.04 -15.52
C PHE A 27 -21.74 0.58 -15.73
N GLY A 28 -22.65 -0.15 -16.38
CA GLY A 28 -24.01 0.36 -16.65
C GLY A 28 -24.10 1.60 -17.54
N GLY A 29 -22.98 2.00 -18.19
CA GLY A 29 -22.93 3.16 -19.07
C GLY A 29 -21.53 3.44 -19.62
N TRP A 30 -21.45 4.21 -20.70
CA TRP A 30 -20.24 4.38 -21.52
C TRP A 30 -19.22 5.39 -21.00
N ASP A 31 -19.64 6.49 -20.37
CA ASP A 31 -18.76 7.63 -20.13
C ASP A 31 -17.61 7.34 -19.16
N SER A 32 -17.89 6.65 -18.06
CA SER A 32 -16.85 6.28 -17.08
C SER A 32 -16.09 5.03 -17.50
N PHE A 33 -16.71 4.11 -18.26
CA PHE A 33 -16.09 2.86 -18.68
C PHE A 33 -14.88 3.06 -19.59
N SER A 34 -15.00 3.90 -20.63
CA SER A 34 -13.87 4.15 -21.55
C SER A 34 -12.64 4.73 -20.85
N GLY A 35 -12.85 5.51 -19.81
CA GLY A 35 -11.78 6.04 -18.98
C GLY A 35 -11.16 4.98 -18.08
N PHE A 36 -11.98 4.13 -17.46
CA PHE A 36 -11.55 3.02 -16.64
C PHE A 36 -10.78 1.97 -17.45
N GLU A 37 -11.33 1.57 -18.60
CA GLU A 37 -10.69 0.63 -19.50
C GLU A 37 -9.26 1.05 -19.84
N ARG A 38 -9.07 2.29 -20.30
CA ARG A 38 -7.73 2.81 -20.66
C ARG A 38 -6.74 2.83 -19.49
N LYS A 39 -7.22 2.99 -18.25
CA LYS A 39 -6.37 3.10 -17.07
C LYS A 39 -6.09 1.76 -16.42
N PHE A 40 -7.09 0.89 -16.38
CA PHE A 40 -7.09 -0.27 -15.50
C PHE A 40 -7.30 -1.61 -16.19
N LEU A 41 -7.65 -1.65 -17.48
CA LEU A 41 -7.80 -2.92 -18.19
C LEU A 41 -6.66 -3.17 -19.17
N GLN A 42 -6.29 -4.43 -19.31
CA GLN A 42 -5.31 -4.92 -20.27
C GLN A 42 -5.93 -6.02 -21.12
N LEU A 43 -5.78 -5.92 -22.44
CA LEU A 43 -6.18 -6.97 -23.36
C LEU A 43 -5.29 -8.21 -23.14
N THR A 44 -5.93 -9.38 -23.08
CA THR A 44 -5.24 -10.68 -23.04
C THR A 44 -5.22 -11.31 -24.45
N ASN A 45 -4.51 -12.41 -24.61
CA ASN A 45 -4.54 -13.21 -25.83
C ASN A 45 -5.72 -14.20 -25.86
N GLN A 46 -6.69 -14.06 -24.98
CA GLN A 46 -7.82 -14.98 -24.85
C GLN A 46 -9.09 -14.40 -25.46
N ARG A 47 -9.93 -15.29 -25.98
CA ARG A 47 -11.29 -14.98 -26.39
C ARG A 47 -12.27 -15.78 -25.53
N ALA A 48 -13.39 -15.18 -25.21
CA ALA A 48 -14.42 -15.82 -24.43
C ALA A 48 -15.14 -16.90 -25.26
N SER A 49 -15.30 -18.08 -24.68
CA SER A 49 -16.15 -19.15 -25.21
C SER A 49 -17.59 -19.05 -24.68
N ALA A 50 -17.82 -18.24 -23.65
CA ALA A 50 -19.14 -17.96 -23.09
C ALA A 50 -19.16 -16.53 -22.53
N VAL A 51 -20.36 -15.95 -22.43
CA VAL A 51 -20.63 -14.64 -21.84
C VAL A 51 -21.85 -14.74 -20.92
N ASN A 52 -21.94 -13.85 -19.94
CA ASN A 52 -23.08 -13.81 -19.02
C ASN A 52 -24.40 -13.57 -19.77
N CYS A 53 -25.45 -14.23 -19.31
CA CYS A 53 -26.79 -14.02 -19.84
C CYS A 53 -27.28 -12.63 -19.45
N ARG A 54 -27.76 -11.84 -20.43
CA ARG A 54 -28.33 -10.49 -20.23
C ARG A 54 -29.82 -10.53 -19.89
N THR A 55 -30.46 -11.68 -20.07
CA THR A 55 -31.88 -11.87 -19.75
C THR A 55 -31.99 -12.57 -18.41
N ASP A 56 -32.97 -12.12 -17.62
CA ASP A 56 -33.31 -12.76 -16.33
C ASP A 56 -34.24 -13.92 -16.58
N CYS A 57 -33.72 -15.03 -17.10
CA CYS A 57 -34.46 -16.25 -17.28
C CYS A 57 -34.54 -17.12 -15.99
N GLY A 58 -33.95 -16.64 -14.88
CA GLY A 58 -33.88 -17.35 -13.60
C GLY A 58 -32.91 -18.54 -13.57
N LEU A 59 -32.29 -18.92 -14.69
CA LEU A 59 -31.37 -20.06 -14.78
C LEU A 59 -29.90 -19.66 -14.52
N GLY A 60 -29.57 -18.39 -14.68
CA GLY A 60 -28.20 -17.87 -14.43
C GLY A 60 -27.11 -18.52 -15.29
N CYS A 61 -27.45 -19.26 -16.35
CA CYS A 61 -26.50 -19.98 -17.18
C CYS A 61 -25.74 -19.03 -18.12
N PRO A 62 -24.43 -19.20 -18.33
CA PRO A 62 -23.69 -18.44 -19.32
C PRO A 62 -24.12 -18.84 -20.73
N ARG A 63 -24.17 -17.86 -21.64
CA ARG A 63 -24.45 -18.09 -23.06
C ARG A 63 -23.18 -18.51 -23.79
N LYS A 64 -23.28 -19.53 -24.63
CA LYS A 64 -22.19 -19.99 -25.46
C LYS A 64 -21.92 -18.99 -26.57
N VAL A 65 -20.67 -18.62 -26.76
CA VAL A 65 -20.23 -17.84 -27.92
C VAL A 65 -20.09 -18.75 -29.12
N VAL A 66 -20.81 -18.46 -30.22
CA VAL A 66 -20.73 -19.17 -31.49
C VAL A 66 -20.29 -18.19 -32.56
N GLU A 67 -19.20 -18.51 -33.25
CA GLU A 67 -18.68 -17.74 -34.39
C GLU A 67 -19.06 -18.46 -35.69
N HIS A 68 -19.98 -17.89 -36.45
CA HIS A 68 -20.39 -18.41 -37.76
C HIS A 68 -19.46 -17.89 -38.88
N ALA A 69 -18.99 -16.65 -38.73
CA ALA A 69 -18.02 -16.01 -39.61
C ALA A 69 -17.22 -14.96 -38.81
N ALA A 70 -16.21 -14.35 -39.43
CA ALA A 70 -15.33 -13.37 -38.79
C ALA A 70 -16.08 -12.19 -38.15
N ASP A 71 -17.25 -11.80 -38.70
CA ASP A 71 -18.09 -10.70 -38.21
C ASP A 71 -19.49 -11.17 -37.78
N ASP A 72 -19.72 -12.49 -37.72
CA ASP A 72 -20.99 -13.09 -37.32
C ASP A 72 -20.77 -13.93 -36.06
N ILE A 73 -20.88 -13.26 -34.91
CA ILE A 73 -20.68 -13.84 -33.59
C ILE A 73 -22.00 -13.72 -32.82
N ALA A 74 -22.45 -14.80 -32.24
CA ALA A 74 -23.70 -14.84 -31.49
C ALA A 74 -23.51 -15.44 -30.10
N ALA A 75 -24.25 -14.92 -29.12
CA ALA A 75 -24.43 -15.49 -27.79
C ALA A 75 -25.68 -16.35 -27.78
N VAL A 76 -25.50 -17.65 -27.68
CA VAL A 76 -26.56 -18.65 -27.78
C VAL A 76 -26.88 -19.23 -26.41
N CYS A 77 -28.18 -19.24 -26.05
CA CYS A 77 -28.62 -19.85 -24.82
C CYS A 77 -28.50 -21.40 -24.90
N PRO A 78 -27.79 -22.06 -23.96
CA PRO A 78 -27.62 -23.50 -24.00
C PRO A 78 -28.94 -24.25 -23.79
N GLU A 79 -29.86 -23.68 -23.02
CA GLU A 79 -31.17 -24.27 -22.71
C GLU A 79 -32.27 -23.93 -23.76
N GLN A 80 -31.92 -23.14 -24.78
CA GLN A 80 -32.83 -22.68 -25.85
C GLN A 80 -34.06 -21.88 -25.39
N GLU A 81 -34.10 -21.46 -24.14
CA GLU A 81 -35.21 -20.67 -23.58
C GLU A 81 -35.26 -19.25 -24.14
N GLU A 82 -34.09 -18.72 -24.53
CA GLU A 82 -33.91 -17.33 -24.95
C GLU A 82 -33.30 -17.24 -26.36
N LYS A 83 -33.74 -16.26 -27.13
CA LYS A 83 -33.22 -16.02 -28.48
C LYS A 83 -31.75 -15.65 -28.43
N PRO A 84 -30.94 -16.10 -29.41
CA PRO A 84 -29.57 -15.62 -29.58
C PRO A 84 -29.52 -14.11 -29.79
N TYR A 85 -28.45 -13.47 -29.35
CA TYR A 85 -28.15 -12.07 -29.69
C TYR A 85 -26.75 -11.92 -30.28
N SER A 86 -26.59 -10.93 -31.16
CA SER A 86 -25.30 -10.67 -31.81
C SER A 86 -24.29 -10.05 -30.86
N LEU A 87 -23.03 -10.44 -31.04
CA LEU A 87 -21.87 -9.89 -30.36
C LEU A 87 -20.92 -9.28 -31.40
N ASN A 88 -20.23 -8.21 -31.01
CA ASN A 88 -19.14 -7.66 -31.82
C ASN A 88 -17.83 -8.42 -31.53
N LYS A 89 -16.86 -8.34 -32.43
CA LYS A 89 -15.52 -8.93 -32.22
C LYS A 89 -14.89 -8.51 -30.88
N ARG A 90 -15.10 -7.27 -30.46
CA ARG A 90 -14.57 -6.74 -29.21
C ARG A 90 -15.24 -7.36 -28.00
N ASP A 91 -16.53 -7.64 -28.06
CA ASP A 91 -17.32 -8.16 -26.95
C ASP A 91 -16.77 -9.45 -26.37
N VAL A 92 -16.15 -10.28 -27.20
CA VAL A 92 -15.59 -11.59 -26.85
C VAL A 92 -14.10 -11.55 -26.49
N LEU A 93 -13.44 -10.39 -26.61
CA LEU A 93 -12.05 -10.25 -26.19
C LEU A 93 -11.98 -10.21 -24.66
N VAL A 94 -11.10 -11.02 -24.10
CA VAL A 94 -10.92 -11.10 -22.64
C VAL A 94 -9.94 -10.03 -22.20
N TYR A 95 -10.37 -9.20 -21.26
CA TYR A 95 -9.56 -8.21 -20.57
C TYR A 95 -9.31 -8.63 -19.13
N THR A 96 -8.15 -8.28 -18.61
CA THR A 96 -7.79 -8.47 -17.20
C THR A 96 -7.55 -7.12 -16.53
N LEU A 97 -7.80 -7.05 -15.23
CA LEU A 97 -7.49 -5.87 -14.44
C LEU A 97 -5.97 -5.67 -14.35
N ASN A 98 -5.48 -4.50 -14.72
CA ASN A 98 -4.11 -4.08 -14.45
C ASN A 98 -3.97 -3.77 -12.96
N ARG A 99 -3.65 -4.81 -12.19
CA ARG A 99 -3.53 -4.74 -10.73
C ARG A 99 -2.57 -3.63 -10.30
N SER A 100 -1.43 -3.51 -10.94
CA SER A 100 -0.43 -2.50 -10.58
C SER A 100 -0.99 -1.07 -10.66
N SER A 101 -1.70 -0.74 -11.75
CA SER A 101 -2.34 0.58 -11.91
C SER A 101 -3.50 0.77 -10.92
N PHE A 102 -4.29 -0.27 -10.69
CA PHE A 102 -5.43 -0.25 -9.77
C PHE A 102 -4.97 -0.08 -8.32
N HIS A 103 -4.00 -0.88 -7.87
CA HIS A 103 -3.39 -0.79 -6.54
C HIS A 103 -2.75 0.59 -6.31
N LYS A 104 -2.00 1.10 -7.30
CA LYS A 104 -1.43 2.44 -7.24
C LYS A 104 -2.49 3.50 -7.01
N SER A 105 -3.64 3.39 -7.68
CA SER A 105 -4.73 4.35 -7.54
C SER A 105 -5.35 4.31 -6.13
N ILE A 106 -5.56 3.12 -5.57
CA ILE A 106 -6.02 2.93 -4.19
C ILE A 106 -5.01 3.53 -3.20
N CYS A 107 -3.73 3.17 -3.34
CA CYS A 107 -2.66 3.67 -2.47
C CYS A 107 -2.60 5.21 -2.49
N THR A 108 -2.70 5.82 -3.68
CA THR A 108 -2.71 7.28 -3.83
C THR A 108 -3.93 7.90 -3.15
N GLY A 109 -5.12 7.30 -3.31
CA GLY A 109 -6.37 7.79 -2.71
C GLY A 109 -6.38 7.74 -1.18
N LEU A 110 -5.71 6.77 -0.59
CA LEU A 110 -5.65 6.54 0.86
C LEU A 110 -4.31 6.96 1.50
N GLY A 111 -3.40 7.58 0.77
CA GLY A 111 -2.10 8.00 1.32
C GLY A 111 -1.23 6.83 1.80
N ILE A 112 -1.36 5.65 1.17
CA ILE A 112 -0.59 4.45 1.48
C ILE A 112 0.76 4.51 0.79
N THR A 113 1.84 4.30 1.54
CA THR A 113 3.18 4.12 0.97
C THR A 113 3.27 2.74 0.32
N ARG A 114 3.32 2.72 -1.02
CA ARG A 114 3.28 1.49 -1.79
C ARG A 114 4.49 0.60 -1.53
N ASN A 115 4.22 -0.65 -1.16
CA ASN A 115 5.22 -1.70 -0.98
C ASN A 115 4.56 -3.05 -1.30
N GLU A 116 4.34 -3.30 -2.59
CA GLU A 116 3.61 -4.48 -3.06
C GLU A 116 4.47 -5.74 -2.96
N ASN A 117 3.94 -6.72 -2.28
CA ASN A 117 4.48 -8.08 -2.26
C ASN A 117 3.33 -9.09 -2.32
N SER A 118 3.54 -10.21 -3.00
CA SER A 118 2.71 -11.39 -2.82
C SER A 118 2.93 -11.96 -1.42
N LEU A 119 1.86 -12.40 -0.79
CA LEU A 119 1.96 -13.10 0.49
C LEU A 119 2.12 -14.59 0.22
N ASP A 120 3.29 -15.12 0.53
CA ASP A 120 3.51 -16.55 0.46
C ASP A 120 2.58 -17.26 1.45
N GLY A 121 1.81 -18.23 0.96
CA GLY A 121 0.87 -19.01 1.78
C GLY A 121 -0.54 -18.42 1.95
N ILE A 122 -0.85 -17.23 1.44
CA ILE A 122 -2.20 -16.64 1.50
C ILE A 122 -2.66 -16.26 0.07
N PRO A 123 -3.09 -17.23 -0.75
CA PRO A 123 -3.47 -16.97 -2.12
C PRO A 123 -4.67 -16.02 -2.21
N GLY A 124 -4.64 -15.10 -3.18
CA GLY A 124 -5.72 -14.12 -3.41
C GLY A 124 -5.72 -12.93 -2.48
N VAL A 125 -4.70 -12.79 -1.61
CA VAL A 125 -4.46 -11.60 -0.80
C VAL A 125 -3.19 -10.89 -1.29
N PHE A 126 -3.29 -9.58 -1.47
CA PHE A 126 -2.20 -8.72 -1.97
C PHE A 126 -1.83 -7.71 -0.90
N ARG A 127 -0.56 -7.61 -0.54
CA ARG A 127 -0.07 -6.50 0.25
C ARG A 127 0.10 -5.30 -0.66
N LEU A 128 -0.57 -4.17 -0.37
CA LEU A 128 -0.46 -2.93 -1.14
C LEU A 128 0.70 -2.06 -0.66
N GLY A 129 0.94 -2.03 0.65
CA GLY A 129 1.94 -1.20 1.30
C GLY A 129 1.60 -0.93 2.76
N ASP A 130 2.03 0.24 3.25
CA ASP A 130 1.86 0.61 4.65
C ASP A 130 1.22 2.00 4.76
N TYR A 131 0.21 2.12 5.62
CA TYR A 131 -0.27 3.41 6.08
C TYR A 131 0.58 3.86 7.26
N THR A 132 1.14 5.06 7.17
CA THR A 132 2.06 5.61 8.17
C THR A 132 1.55 6.97 8.63
N PRO A 133 0.65 7.02 9.65
CA PRO A 133 0.10 8.27 10.18
C PRO A 133 1.19 9.14 10.81
N THR A 134 2.14 8.50 11.47
CA THR A 134 3.29 9.13 12.12
C THR A 134 4.49 8.23 11.94
N ALA A 135 5.66 8.81 11.82
CA ALA A 135 6.90 8.07 11.67
C ALA A 135 7.10 7.06 12.81
N GLY A 136 7.36 5.81 12.45
CA GLY A 136 7.52 4.69 13.39
C GLY A 136 6.25 3.86 13.63
N PHE A 137 5.10 4.31 13.14
CA PHE A 137 3.84 3.56 13.21
C PHE A 137 3.39 3.20 11.79
N ASN A 138 3.67 1.97 11.41
CA ASN A 138 3.37 1.45 10.07
C ASN A 138 2.29 0.37 10.20
N PHE A 139 1.17 0.59 9.52
CA PHE A 139 0.05 -0.33 9.49
C PHE A 139 -0.04 -0.97 8.11
N PRO A 140 0.19 -2.29 8.00
CA PRO A 140 0.11 -2.99 6.72
C PRO A 140 -1.29 -2.88 6.12
N VAL A 141 -1.37 -2.71 4.81
CA VAL A 141 -2.63 -2.63 4.07
C VAL A 141 -2.66 -3.74 3.04
N TYR A 142 -3.70 -4.55 3.14
CA TYR A 142 -3.95 -5.69 2.26
C TYR A 142 -5.21 -5.47 1.42
N LEU A 143 -5.29 -6.15 0.28
CA LEU A 143 -6.45 -6.18 -0.61
C LEU A 143 -6.79 -7.63 -0.94
N THR A 144 -8.07 -7.98 -0.96
CA THR A 144 -8.54 -9.26 -1.46
C THR A 144 -9.82 -9.12 -2.28
N PHE A 145 -10.02 -10.03 -3.25
CA PHE A 145 -11.21 -10.15 -4.06
C PHE A 145 -11.90 -11.49 -3.84
N LYS A 146 -11.69 -12.12 -2.69
CA LYS A 146 -12.31 -13.40 -2.38
C LYS A 146 -13.83 -13.25 -2.31
N ASN A 147 -14.53 -14.23 -2.89
CA ASN A 147 -15.99 -14.25 -3.02
C ASN A 147 -16.65 -15.38 -2.21
N ASP A 148 -15.87 -16.14 -1.46
CA ASP A 148 -16.34 -17.16 -0.53
C ASP A 148 -16.11 -16.72 0.91
N PRO A 149 -17.14 -16.74 1.80
CA PRO A 149 -17.03 -16.27 3.17
C PRO A 149 -16.05 -17.08 4.02
N ASP A 150 -15.92 -18.38 3.80
CA ASP A 150 -15.02 -19.24 4.58
C ASP A 150 -13.58 -19.01 4.16
N GLU A 151 -13.33 -18.91 2.85
CA GLU A 151 -11.99 -18.52 2.34
C GLU A 151 -11.58 -17.11 2.77
N PHE A 152 -12.54 -16.19 2.84
CA PHE A 152 -12.30 -14.84 3.35
C PHE A 152 -11.91 -14.87 4.83
N LEU A 153 -12.69 -15.61 5.65
CA LEU A 153 -12.42 -15.78 7.08
C LEU A 153 -11.05 -16.43 7.33
N GLU A 154 -10.68 -17.42 6.53
CA GLU A 154 -9.36 -18.05 6.58
C GLU A 154 -8.25 -17.03 6.24
N SER A 155 -8.46 -16.18 5.25
CA SER A 155 -7.51 -15.12 4.91
C SER A 155 -7.30 -14.15 6.06
N VAL A 156 -8.37 -13.71 6.75
CA VAL A 156 -8.28 -12.85 7.93
C VAL A 156 -7.43 -13.50 9.02
N ARG A 157 -7.65 -14.78 9.30
CA ARG A 157 -6.86 -15.55 10.29
C ARG A 157 -5.39 -15.64 9.91
N ASN A 158 -5.13 -15.98 8.66
CA ASN A 158 -3.76 -16.16 8.17
C ASN A 158 -2.99 -14.83 8.15
N ILE A 159 -3.63 -13.70 7.84
CA ILE A 159 -2.99 -12.39 7.95
C ILE A 159 -2.62 -12.09 9.40
N SER A 160 -3.53 -12.31 10.35
CA SER A 160 -3.25 -12.10 11.79
C SER A 160 -2.09 -12.98 12.29
N LEU A 161 -1.93 -14.19 11.74
CA LEU A 161 -0.79 -15.06 12.08
C LEU A 161 0.56 -14.54 11.59
N LEU A 162 0.60 -13.57 10.67
CA LEU A 162 1.84 -12.90 10.29
C LEU A 162 2.42 -12.02 11.40
N GLY A 163 1.66 -11.76 12.47
CA GLY A 163 2.10 -10.98 13.63
C GLY A 163 2.36 -9.51 13.31
N GLN A 164 1.64 -8.96 12.34
CA GLN A 164 1.72 -7.56 11.93
C GLN A 164 0.43 -6.79 12.26
N ASP A 165 -0.25 -7.17 13.33
CA ASP A 165 -1.43 -6.48 13.83
C ASP A 165 -1.05 -5.14 14.51
N PRO A 166 -1.92 -4.11 14.42
CA PRO A 166 -3.12 -4.07 13.60
C PRO A 166 -2.82 -3.80 12.11
N TYR A 167 -3.75 -4.18 11.24
CA TYR A 167 -3.66 -3.99 9.78
C TYR A 167 -4.99 -3.51 9.18
N ALA A 168 -4.97 -3.03 7.95
CA ALA A 168 -6.17 -2.74 7.17
C ALA A 168 -6.36 -3.78 6.06
N LEU A 169 -7.59 -4.29 5.92
CA LEU A 169 -7.98 -5.19 4.85
C LEU A 169 -9.00 -4.51 3.93
N ILE A 170 -8.64 -4.33 2.67
CA ILE A 170 -9.51 -3.74 1.64
C ILE A 170 -10.27 -4.86 0.94
N ILE A 171 -11.59 -4.66 0.79
CA ILE A 171 -12.51 -5.58 0.11
C ILE A 171 -13.41 -4.82 -0.87
N PRO A 172 -13.93 -5.46 -1.93
CA PRO A 172 -14.83 -4.80 -2.86
C PRO A 172 -16.16 -4.37 -2.24
N THR A 173 -16.83 -5.27 -1.55
CA THR A 173 -18.12 -5.05 -0.90
C THR A 173 -18.17 -5.70 0.49
N ARG A 174 -19.20 -5.43 1.29
CA ARG A 174 -19.41 -6.08 2.60
C ARG A 174 -19.90 -7.52 2.52
N LYS A 175 -20.19 -8.04 1.33
CA LYS A 175 -20.85 -9.35 1.15
C LYS A 175 -20.15 -10.49 1.89
N GLN A 176 -18.81 -10.48 1.93
CA GLN A 176 -18.00 -11.50 2.59
C GLN A 176 -17.66 -11.20 4.05
N LEU A 177 -17.97 -10.00 4.52
CA LEU A 177 -17.64 -9.54 5.87
C LEU A 177 -18.68 -10.09 6.87
N THR A 178 -18.50 -11.35 7.25
CA THR A 178 -19.37 -12.01 8.25
C THR A 178 -19.12 -11.45 9.66
N PRO A 179 -20.09 -11.56 10.60
CA PRO A 179 -19.89 -11.12 11.99
C PRO A 179 -18.67 -11.77 12.64
N ARG A 180 -18.31 -12.99 12.26
CA ARG A 180 -17.14 -13.69 12.78
C ARG A 180 -15.82 -13.07 12.25
N ALA A 181 -15.80 -12.63 10.99
CA ALA A 181 -14.66 -11.94 10.42
C ALA A 181 -14.51 -10.53 11.03
N GLU A 182 -15.62 -9.81 11.24
CA GLU A 182 -15.62 -8.52 11.94
C GLU A 182 -15.09 -8.64 13.38
N ASP A 183 -15.50 -9.64 14.12
CA ASP A 183 -15.02 -9.90 15.49
C ASP A 183 -13.50 -10.17 15.52
N LEU A 184 -12.97 -10.96 14.57
CA LEU A 184 -11.53 -11.20 14.46
C LEU A 184 -10.74 -9.94 14.15
N LEU A 185 -11.19 -9.14 13.19
CA LEU A 185 -10.56 -7.86 12.85
C LEU A 185 -10.58 -6.89 14.04
N SER A 186 -11.73 -6.79 14.71
CA SER A 186 -11.88 -5.92 15.88
C SER A 186 -10.96 -6.33 17.04
N ARG A 187 -10.81 -7.64 17.32
CA ARG A 187 -9.92 -8.14 18.38
C ARG A 187 -8.45 -7.84 18.11
N SER A 188 -8.04 -7.80 16.86
CA SER A 188 -6.67 -7.46 16.47
C SER A 188 -6.46 -5.94 16.32
N GLY A 189 -7.49 -5.11 16.58
CA GLY A 189 -7.45 -3.67 16.30
C GLY A 189 -7.41 -3.33 14.81
N SER A 190 -7.61 -4.32 13.94
CA SER A 190 -7.56 -4.18 12.49
C SER A 190 -8.87 -3.64 11.93
N ILE A 191 -8.82 -3.02 10.76
CA ILE A 191 -9.98 -2.40 10.11
C ILE A 191 -10.26 -3.03 8.75
N CYS A 192 -11.54 -2.99 8.35
CA CYS A 192 -11.96 -3.31 7.01
C CYS A 192 -12.31 -2.04 6.24
N ILE A 193 -11.75 -1.88 5.03
CA ILE A 193 -12.04 -0.78 4.12
C ILE A 193 -12.83 -1.35 2.94
N VAL A 194 -13.99 -0.79 2.65
CA VAL A 194 -14.92 -1.30 1.64
C VAL A 194 -14.90 -0.39 0.42
N LEU A 195 -14.42 -0.89 -0.73
CA LEU A 195 -14.26 -0.08 -1.93
C LEU A 195 -15.57 0.54 -2.41
N SER A 196 -16.70 -0.18 -2.29
CA SER A 196 -18.02 0.34 -2.68
C SER A 196 -18.52 1.50 -1.80
N GLU A 197 -17.95 1.67 -0.60
CA GLU A 197 -18.32 2.73 0.36
C GLU A 197 -17.27 3.84 0.41
N ASP A 198 -16.01 3.51 0.19
CA ASP A 198 -14.88 4.42 0.37
C ASP A 198 -14.34 5.01 -0.93
N PHE A 199 -14.75 4.46 -2.09
CA PHE A 199 -14.32 4.95 -3.39
C PHE A 199 -15.47 5.19 -4.36
N SER A 200 -15.30 6.18 -5.23
CA SER A 200 -16.13 6.43 -6.40
C SER A 200 -15.28 6.39 -7.67
N ILE A 201 -15.96 6.04 -8.78
CA ILE A 201 -15.37 6.13 -10.11
C ILE A 201 -15.79 7.47 -10.72
N GLN A 202 -14.82 8.26 -11.11
CA GLN A 202 -15.04 9.55 -11.74
C GLN A 202 -15.42 9.37 -13.23
N ALA A 203 -16.02 10.37 -13.85
CA ALA A 203 -16.37 10.35 -15.28
C ALA A 203 -15.18 10.02 -16.20
N ASN A 204 -13.96 10.40 -15.81
CA ASN A 204 -12.73 10.05 -16.53
C ASN A 204 -12.21 8.63 -16.21
N GLY A 205 -12.96 7.81 -15.48
CA GLY A 205 -12.62 6.45 -15.09
C GLY A 205 -11.59 6.34 -13.96
N SER A 206 -11.17 7.44 -13.31
CA SER A 206 -10.25 7.35 -12.16
C SER A 206 -10.98 7.02 -10.86
N LEU A 207 -10.28 6.33 -9.96
CA LEU A 207 -10.75 6.11 -8.60
C LEU A 207 -10.52 7.39 -7.77
N LYS A 208 -11.50 7.73 -6.94
CA LYS A 208 -11.42 8.82 -5.98
C LYS A 208 -11.90 8.33 -4.63
N ALA A 209 -11.08 8.50 -3.59
CA ALA A 209 -11.51 8.25 -2.22
C ALA A 209 -12.62 9.24 -1.83
N LEU A 210 -13.66 8.74 -1.18
CA LEU A 210 -14.82 9.51 -0.73
C LEU A 210 -14.57 10.20 0.63
N ARG A 211 -13.66 9.62 1.43
CA ARG A 211 -13.24 10.16 2.72
C ARG A 211 -11.74 10.43 2.74
N PRO A 212 -11.26 11.41 3.51
CA PRO A 212 -9.84 11.60 3.74
C PRO A 212 -9.20 10.34 4.36
N ALA A 213 -7.94 10.09 4.08
CA ALA A 213 -7.19 8.96 4.68
C ALA A 213 -7.22 9.00 6.22
N THR A 214 -7.15 10.20 6.81
CA THR A 214 -7.25 10.41 8.26
C THR A 214 -8.53 9.82 8.86
N ASP A 215 -9.65 9.94 8.17
CA ASP A 215 -10.95 9.45 8.66
C ASP A 215 -11.09 7.94 8.44
N VAL A 216 -10.57 7.43 7.31
CA VAL A 216 -10.57 5.99 7.01
C VAL A 216 -9.73 5.22 8.02
N PHE A 217 -8.57 5.78 8.40
CA PHE A 217 -7.63 5.17 9.35
C PHE A 217 -7.69 5.77 10.76
N ALA A 218 -8.81 6.38 11.16
CA ALA A 218 -8.95 7.04 12.46
C ALA A 218 -8.64 6.12 13.64
N THR A 219 -9.00 4.84 13.56
CA THR A 219 -8.68 3.83 14.59
C THR A 219 -7.18 3.71 14.80
N PHE A 220 -6.40 3.66 13.72
CA PHE A 220 -4.94 3.56 13.81
C PHE A 220 -4.29 4.84 14.35
N GLN A 221 -4.91 5.98 14.13
CA GLN A 221 -4.41 7.26 14.67
C GLN A 221 -4.66 7.38 16.17
N ALA A 222 -5.76 6.82 16.68
CA ALA A 222 -6.06 6.83 18.11
C ALA A 222 -5.08 6.00 18.93
N ASP A 223 -4.50 4.95 18.34
CA ASP A 223 -3.51 4.09 18.98
C ASP A 223 -2.06 4.65 18.90
N VAL A 224 -1.86 5.70 18.09
CA VAL A 224 -0.57 6.39 18.04
C VAL A 224 -0.46 7.31 19.25
N PRO A 225 0.53 7.10 20.14
CA PRO A 225 0.75 8.02 21.26
C PRO A 225 0.93 9.44 20.72
N GLU A 226 0.23 10.41 21.29
CA GLU A 226 0.53 11.80 21.00
C GLU A 226 2.02 12.02 21.15
N PRO A 227 2.69 12.65 20.15
CA PRO A 227 4.11 12.91 20.26
C PRO A 227 4.32 13.68 21.57
N ASP A 228 5.07 13.07 22.50
CA ASP A 228 5.55 13.79 23.68
C ASP A 228 5.93 15.19 23.23
N SER A 229 5.60 16.22 23.99
CA SER A 229 5.73 17.65 23.71
C SER A 229 7.12 18.12 23.21
N GLY A 230 7.98 17.20 22.81
CA GLY A 230 9.30 17.40 22.22
C GLY A 230 9.43 17.05 20.73
N GLY A 231 8.36 16.62 20.03
CA GLY A 231 8.37 16.36 18.59
C GLY A 231 9.21 15.17 18.10
N MET A 232 9.78 14.37 19.02
CA MET A 232 10.61 13.22 18.66
C MET A 232 9.78 11.95 18.55
N VAL A 233 9.94 11.24 17.45
CA VAL A 233 9.34 9.93 17.19
C VAL A 233 10.41 8.84 17.38
N HIS A 234 10.01 7.61 17.60
CA HIS A 234 10.91 6.47 17.63
C HIS A 234 10.81 5.68 16.31
N PHE A 235 11.96 5.23 15.81
CA PHE A 235 11.98 4.30 14.69
C PHE A 235 11.49 2.92 15.15
N ASP A 236 10.70 2.25 14.30
CA ASP A 236 10.32 0.86 14.53
C ASP A 236 11.50 -0.08 14.28
N THR A 237 12.34 -0.20 15.30
CA THR A 237 13.58 -0.96 15.22
C THR A 237 13.30 -2.44 15.47
N PRO A 238 13.55 -3.33 14.50
CA PRO A 238 13.35 -4.76 14.68
C PRO A 238 14.18 -5.31 15.85
N ALA A 239 13.62 -6.25 16.62
CA ALA A 239 14.33 -6.88 17.70
C ALA A 239 15.61 -7.58 17.22
N GLY A 240 16.71 -7.38 17.93
CA GLY A 240 18.00 -8.01 17.65
C GLY A 240 18.84 -7.32 16.56
N ILE A 241 18.37 -6.21 15.98
CA ILE A 241 19.18 -5.44 15.04
C ILE A 241 20.26 -4.64 15.77
N ASN A 242 21.41 -4.52 15.17
CA ASN A 242 22.49 -3.65 15.62
C ASN A 242 22.71 -2.49 14.63
N TRP A 243 23.62 -1.58 14.95
CA TRP A 243 23.88 -0.40 14.13
C TRP A 243 24.26 -0.73 12.68
N SER A 244 24.97 -1.83 12.42
CA SER A 244 25.38 -2.21 11.06
C SER A 244 24.20 -2.61 10.16
N GLY A 245 23.05 -2.94 10.73
CA GLY A 245 21.82 -3.26 10.00
C GLY A 245 20.99 -2.05 9.58
N ILE A 246 21.43 -0.82 9.90
CA ILE A 246 20.73 0.42 9.58
C ILE A 246 21.38 1.10 8.37
N THR A 247 20.53 1.59 7.46
CA THR A 247 20.93 2.47 6.36
C THR A 247 20.12 3.75 6.44
N ILE A 248 20.83 4.90 6.48
CA ILE A 248 20.25 6.25 6.45
C ILE A 248 20.65 6.89 5.13
N LYS A 249 19.69 7.37 4.34
CA LYS A 249 19.94 8.11 3.11
C LYS A 249 19.23 9.45 3.17
N PHE A 250 19.94 10.55 3.00
CA PHE A 250 19.31 11.86 2.82
C PHE A 250 18.53 11.90 1.51
N ILE A 251 17.32 12.43 1.56
CA ILE A 251 16.46 12.68 0.40
C ILE A 251 16.64 14.14 0.00
N ASP A 252 16.73 15.00 1.01
CA ASP A 252 16.97 16.43 0.89
C ASP A 252 17.67 16.96 2.17
N GLY A 253 17.86 18.28 2.28
CA GLY A 253 18.50 18.88 3.45
C GLY A 253 17.74 18.71 4.78
N HIS A 254 16.50 18.24 4.75
CA HIS A 254 15.58 18.20 5.90
C HIS A 254 15.03 16.83 6.19
N THR A 255 15.14 15.86 5.25
CA THR A 255 14.49 14.55 5.29
C THR A 255 15.49 13.43 5.00
N VAL A 256 15.39 12.34 5.74
CA VAL A 256 16.15 11.11 5.51
C VAL A 256 15.20 9.92 5.28
N SER A 257 15.60 9.00 4.40
CA SER A 257 15.05 7.66 4.30
C SER A 257 15.88 6.73 5.16
N ILE A 258 15.24 5.97 6.02
CA ILE A 258 15.87 5.00 6.91
C ILE A 258 15.39 3.61 6.53
N ARG A 259 16.32 2.67 6.39
CA ARG A 259 16.04 1.27 6.06
C ARG A 259 16.75 0.32 6.99
N THR A 260 16.05 -0.75 7.32
CA THR A 260 16.57 -1.97 7.92
C THR A 260 16.16 -3.17 7.06
N THR A 261 16.48 -4.38 7.47
CA THR A 261 16.02 -5.61 6.78
C THR A 261 14.51 -5.81 6.82
N LYS A 262 13.80 -5.23 7.81
CA LYS A 262 12.36 -5.46 8.04
C LYS A 262 11.53 -4.19 8.05
N SER A 263 12.13 -3.02 8.30
CA SER A 263 11.41 -1.76 8.46
C SER A 263 12.05 -0.68 7.60
N HIS A 264 11.24 0.24 7.07
CA HIS A 264 11.72 1.42 6.37
C HIS A 264 10.77 2.60 6.64
N GLY A 265 11.29 3.83 6.55
CA GLY A 265 10.49 5.03 6.74
C GLY A 265 11.25 6.30 6.33
N GLN A 266 10.53 7.40 6.21
CA GLN A 266 11.09 8.72 5.96
C GLN A 266 10.87 9.61 7.19
N TYR A 267 11.91 10.33 7.60
CA TYR A 267 11.90 11.12 8.81
C TYR A 267 12.56 12.47 8.57
N ASN A 268 11.99 13.52 9.12
CA ASN A 268 12.63 14.82 9.14
C ASN A 268 13.39 15.06 10.47
N TYR A 269 14.17 16.12 10.50
CA TYR A 269 14.96 16.47 11.70
C TYR A 269 14.11 16.71 12.95
N THR A 270 12.87 17.17 12.83
CA THR A 270 11.94 17.36 13.97
C THR A 270 11.54 16.00 14.55
N GLN A 271 11.13 15.08 13.71
CA GLN A 271 10.75 13.73 14.09
C GLN A 271 11.91 12.94 14.70
N MET A 272 13.14 13.21 14.28
CA MET A 272 14.35 12.63 14.88
C MET A 272 14.80 13.36 16.18
N GLY A 273 14.04 14.33 16.66
CA GLY A 273 14.38 15.09 17.87
C GLY A 273 15.53 16.08 17.68
N MET A 274 15.83 16.46 16.44
CA MET A 274 16.94 17.34 16.07
C MET A 274 16.46 18.72 15.61
N ALA A 275 15.28 19.15 16.07
CA ALA A 275 14.78 20.53 15.89
C ALA A 275 15.16 21.42 17.09
N SER A 276 15.45 22.68 16.82
CA SER A 276 15.67 23.69 17.86
C SER A 276 14.32 24.11 18.48
N ALA A 277 14.19 24.00 19.80
CA ALA A 277 13.00 24.44 20.52
C ALA A 277 12.67 25.93 20.36
N LYS A 278 13.64 26.76 19.96
CA LYS A 278 13.45 28.22 19.84
C LYS A 278 12.88 28.66 18.50
N ASN A 279 13.19 27.96 17.41
CA ASN A 279 12.87 28.42 16.05
C ASN A 279 12.56 27.29 15.07
N SER A 280 12.37 26.06 15.57
CA SER A 280 12.05 24.84 14.79
C SER A 280 13.04 24.56 13.63
N ARG A 281 14.25 25.14 13.65
CA ARG A 281 15.28 24.88 12.65
C ARG A 281 16.11 23.66 12.99
N PRO A 282 16.79 23.03 12.00
CA PRO A 282 17.71 21.92 12.27
C PRO A 282 18.78 22.32 13.30
N THR A 283 19.06 21.41 14.23
CA THR A 283 20.15 21.61 15.21
C THR A 283 21.51 21.26 14.61
N VAL A 284 22.56 21.64 15.33
CA VAL A 284 23.94 21.26 14.96
C VAL A 284 24.16 19.72 14.95
N GLN A 285 23.31 18.94 15.60
CA GLN A 285 23.35 17.48 15.52
C GLN A 285 22.88 16.97 14.16
N TRP A 286 21.82 17.58 13.60
CA TRP A 286 21.37 17.29 12.25
C TRP A 286 22.41 17.67 11.19
N GLU A 287 23.01 18.84 11.34
CA GLU A 287 24.11 19.28 10.46
C GLU A 287 25.31 18.33 10.52
N LEU A 288 25.63 17.81 11.73
CA LEU A 288 26.70 16.82 11.89
C LEU A 288 26.32 15.47 11.25
N LEU A 289 25.07 15.04 11.36
CA LEU A 289 24.60 13.82 10.68
C LEU A 289 24.71 13.95 9.16
N ARG A 290 24.37 15.13 8.62
CA ARG A 290 24.53 15.44 7.20
C ARG A 290 26.01 15.46 6.79
N LEU A 291 26.89 16.01 7.60
CA LEU A 291 28.33 15.99 7.35
C LEU A 291 28.88 14.55 7.28
N PHE A 292 28.39 13.63 8.14
CA PHE A 292 28.70 12.20 8.01
C PHE A 292 28.19 11.63 6.70
N ALA A 293 27.02 12.02 6.22
CA ALA A 293 26.48 11.56 4.93
C ALA A 293 27.35 12.02 3.75
N ASP A 294 27.73 13.30 3.74
CA ASP A 294 28.60 13.90 2.72
C ASP A 294 30.02 13.30 2.72
N SER A 295 30.44 12.75 3.86
CA SER A 295 31.75 12.09 4.06
C SER A 295 31.67 10.56 4.10
N HIS A 296 30.59 9.96 3.55
CA HIS A 296 30.39 8.52 3.50
C HIS A 296 30.55 7.79 4.86
N GLY A 297 30.13 8.46 5.93
CA GLY A 297 30.16 7.93 7.30
C GLY A 297 31.49 8.11 8.03
N GLN A 298 32.47 8.76 7.46
CA GLN A 298 33.78 8.98 8.08
C GLN A 298 34.15 10.48 8.15
N ILE A 299 34.61 10.93 9.30
CA ILE A 299 35.13 12.28 9.49
C ILE A 299 36.48 12.15 10.17
N ASP A 300 37.56 12.63 9.51
CA ASP A 300 38.88 12.67 10.09
C ASP A 300 39.25 14.08 10.57
N TRP A 301 40.36 14.19 11.36
CA TRP A 301 40.83 15.44 11.92
C TRP A 301 41.48 16.36 10.89
N SER A 302 41.78 15.87 9.69
CA SER A 302 42.31 16.69 8.58
C SER A 302 41.21 17.55 7.96
N ASN A 303 39.93 17.21 8.22
CA ASN A 303 38.80 18.01 7.79
C ASN A 303 38.76 19.32 8.61
N ARG A 304 38.81 20.49 7.94
CA ARG A 304 38.77 21.82 8.57
C ARG A 304 37.59 22.08 9.53
N ALA A 305 36.55 21.22 9.49
CA ALA A 305 35.43 21.27 10.37
C ALA A 305 35.68 20.61 11.76
N ALA A 306 36.78 19.90 11.95
CA ALA A 306 37.13 19.22 13.18
C ALA A 306 37.69 20.17 14.24
N ASN A 307 36.94 20.45 15.31
CA ASN A 307 37.37 21.23 16.46
C ASN A 307 36.87 20.60 17.78
N HIS A 308 37.35 21.06 18.94
CA HIS A 308 36.96 20.57 20.27
C HIS A 308 35.44 20.58 20.53
N LYS A 309 34.70 21.45 19.85
CA LYS A 309 33.23 21.47 19.93
C LYS A 309 32.60 20.27 19.23
N LEU A 310 33.28 19.63 18.28
CA LEU A 310 32.79 18.51 17.48
C LEU A 310 32.60 17.25 18.36
N GLN A 311 33.48 16.98 19.33
CA GLN A 311 33.33 15.82 20.20
C GLN A 311 32.06 15.90 21.07
N LYS A 312 31.76 17.09 21.60
CA LYS A 312 30.50 17.30 22.34
C LYS A 312 29.28 17.11 21.43
N ARG A 313 29.37 17.61 20.19
CA ARG A 313 28.31 17.46 19.17
C ARG A 313 28.12 15.99 18.78
N LYS A 314 29.20 15.23 18.58
CA LYS A 314 29.17 13.78 18.32
C LYS A 314 28.47 13.01 19.44
N ASN A 315 28.81 13.29 20.69
CA ASN A 315 28.19 12.62 21.85
C ASN A 315 26.69 12.93 21.95
N LEU A 316 26.28 14.17 21.64
CA LEU A 316 24.87 14.54 21.59
C LEU A 316 24.15 13.86 20.42
N LEU A 317 24.75 13.82 19.24
CA LEU A 317 24.20 13.08 18.10
C LEU A 317 24.02 11.59 18.42
N ALA A 318 25.05 10.96 18.98
CA ALA A 318 25.00 9.57 19.40
C ALA A 318 23.85 9.29 20.40
N ARG A 319 23.60 10.23 21.34
CA ARG A 319 22.48 10.15 22.28
C ARG A 319 21.13 10.23 21.56
N HIS A 320 20.97 11.17 20.61
CA HIS A 320 19.74 11.30 19.81
C HIS A 320 19.48 10.04 18.99
N LEU A 321 20.49 9.51 18.31
CA LEU A 321 20.37 8.29 17.51
C LEU A 321 19.99 7.08 18.38
N ARG A 322 20.65 6.88 19.53
CA ARG A 322 20.30 5.82 20.50
C ARG A 322 18.84 5.92 20.96
N ARG A 323 18.38 7.12 21.27
CA ARG A 323 17.00 7.36 21.68
C ARG A 323 16.01 7.09 20.55
N PHE A 324 16.32 7.59 19.35
CA PHE A 324 15.45 7.43 18.17
C PHE A 324 15.32 5.96 17.73
N PHE A 325 16.44 5.23 17.64
CA PHE A 325 16.46 3.83 17.23
C PHE A 325 16.24 2.83 18.37
N ARG A 326 16.36 3.25 19.62
CA ARG A 326 16.31 2.37 20.80
C ARG A 326 17.31 1.21 20.73
N ILE A 327 18.49 1.47 20.16
CA ILE A 327 19.59 0.51 20.06
C ILE A 327 20.68 0.90 21.06
N GLU A 328 21.17 -0.08 21.80
CA GLU A 328 22.32 0.08 22.69
C GLU A 328 23.64 0.15 21.91
N GLY A 329 24.71 0.55 22.58
CA GLY A 329 26.02 0.74 21.99
C GLY A 329 26.22 2.13 21.36
N ASP A 330 27.43 2.39 20.88
CA ASP A 330 27.76 3.69 20.29
C ASP A 330 27.57 3.66 18.76
N PRO A 331 26.68 4.49 18.18
CA PRO A 331 26.47 4.55 16.75
C PRO A 331 27.66 5.15 15.97
N ILE A 332 28.59 5.85 16.68
CA ILE A 332 29.72 6.57 16.10
C ILE A 332 30.97 6.28 16.91
N VAL A 333 31.86 5.47 16.37
CA VAL A 333 33.08 5.02 17.04
C VAL A 333 34.32 5.81 16.57
N SER A 334 35.37 5.81 17.40
CA SER A 334 36.67 6.35 17.00
C SER A 334 37.39 5.36 16.09
N GLN A 335 37.89 5.82 14.97
CA GLN A 335 38.67 5.03 14.02
C GLN A 335 39.83 5.86 13.48
N GLY A 336 41.07 5.41 13.72
CA GLY A 336 42.26 6.13 13.33
C GLY A 336 42.27 7.55 13.92
N ASN A 337 42.50 8.55 13.06
CA ASN A 337 42.50 9.97 13.43
C ASN A 337 41.10 10.62 13.25
N GLY A 338 39.99 9.88 13.48
CA GLY A 338 38.68 10.43 13.26
C GLY A 338 37.53 9.60 13.89
N TRP A 339 36.36 9.76 13.32
CA TRP A 339 35.17 9.03 13.71
C TRP A 339 34.51 8.35 12.50
N GLN A 340 33.93 7.16 12.74
CA GLN A 340 33.16 6.40 11.77
C GLN A 340 31.80 6.05 12.34
N THR A 341 30.75 6.15 11.50
CA THR A 341 29.43 5.61 11.82
C THR A 341 29.44 4.08 11.74
N GLN A 342 28.76 3.41 12.68
CA GLN A 342 28.52 1.96 12.64
C GLN A 342 27.35 1.57 11.74
N PHE A 343 26.63 2.55 11.19
CA PHE A 343 25.54 2.39 10.25
C PHE A 343 25.94 2.96 8.88
N ARG A 344 25.26 2.50 7.83
CA ARG A 344 25.49 3.05 6.49
C ARG A 344 24.78 4.40 6.37
N ILE A 345 25.47 5.41 5.86
CA ILE A 345 24.90 6.72 5.63
C ILE A 345 25.30 7.25 4.26
N GLN A 346 24.36 7.88 3.56
CA GLN A 346 24.55 8.39 2.20
C GLN A 346 23.92 9.78 2.06
N SER A 347 24.58 10.64 1.29
CA SER A 347 24.04 11.94 0.89
C SER A 347 23.02 11.80 -0.27
N ASP A 348 22.28 12.85 -0.52
CA ASP A 348 21.38 13.04 -1.66
C ASP A 348 22.11 13.40 -2.97
N ARG A 349 23.45 13.57 -2.92
CA ARG A 349 24.33 13.96 -4.03
C ARG A 349 25.02 12.77 -4.66
#